data_c8dca11294666956a346b364961c6ed2
#
_entry.id   c8dca11294666956a346b364961c6ed2
#
_cell.length_a   1.000
_cell.length_b   1.000
_cell.length_c   1.000
_cell.angle_alpha   90.00
_cell.angle_beta   90.00
_cell.angle_gamma   90.00
#
_symmetry.space_group_name_H-M   'P 1'
#
loop_
_entity.id
_entity.type
_entity.pdbx_description
1 polymer ?
#
loop_
_entity_poly.entity_id
_entity_poly.type
_entity_poly.pdbx_seq_one_letter_code
_entity_poly.pdbx_strand_id
1 'polypeptide(L)'
;MEELRFEGRVAIITGAGGGLGRAHALALAHRGASVLVNDLGGALDGSGSSASAAQRVVEEIIAFGGVAAPNHDSVATAEGGAAIVQSALDAFGRVDVLINNAGILRDRAFHKMDATMIDQVLDVHLKGALYVSQPAFRLMREQGYGRIVNTSSASGLFGNFGQANYGAAKAGLAGLTRVLALEGIEHGIKVNAIAPIALTRMTEGILGDLAPNVSPESVSPLVAYLASEECAVNGNIYSVAGGRIARIFVAETYGVVLSENTPEAVATQISQIDQLDSTRLHEPSSLDNETTIIAKALSEAS
;
A
#
# COMPACT_ATOMS: atom_id res chain seq x y z
N MET A 1 3.32 -26.27 8.79
CA MET A 1 3.64 -25.42 7.63
C MET A 1 5.13 -25.16 7.70
N GLU A 2 5.82 -25.27 6.57
CA GLU A 2 7.21 -24.85 6.46
C GLU A 2 7.30 -23.33 6.62
N GLU A 3 8.45 -22.84 7.07
CA GLU A 3 8.70 -21.41 7.22
C GLU A 3 8.73 -20.75 5.84
N LEU A 4 8.06 -19.60 5.68
CA LEU A 4 8.16 -18.80 4.46
C LEU A 4 9.58 -18.25 4.32
N ARG A 5 10.24 -18.53 3.21
CA ARG A 5 11.65 -18.18 2.95
C ARG A 5 11.77 -17.29 1.72
N PHE A 6 12.85 -16.53 1.67
CA PHE A 6 13.14 -15.54 0.63
C PHE A 6 14.57 -15.66 0.08
N GLU A 7 15.21 -16.83 0.21
CA GLU A 7 16.55 -17.07 -0.33
C GLU A 7 16.59 -16.78 -1.84
N GLY A 8 17.56 -15.96 -2.25
CA GLY A 8 17.72 -15.54 -3.65
C GLY A 8 16.71 -14.48 -4.11
N ARG A 9 15.82 -13.99 -3.23
CA ARG A 9 14.91 -12.88 -3.51
C ARG A 9 15.47 -11.56 -3.02
N VAL A 10 15.20 -10.50 -3.78
CA VAL A 10 15.60 -9.13 -3.48
C VAL A 10 14.36 -8.28 -3.18
N ALA A 11 14.38 -7.62 -2.03
CA ALA A 11 13.30 -6.75 -1.57
C ALA A 11 13.75 -5.28 -1.49
N ILE A 12 13.00 -4.39 -2.12
CA ILE A 12 13.11 -2.94 -1.92
C ILE A 12 12.05 -2.53 -0.90
N ILE A 13 12.45 -1.79 0.15
CA ILE A 13 11.50 -1.24 1.12
C ILE A 13 11.76 0.25 1.24
N THR A 14 10.76 1.07 0.87
CA THR A 14 10.85 2.52 0.97
C THR A 14 10.40 3.01 2.36
N GLY A 15 11.06 4.06 2.87
CA GLY A 15 10.81 4.54 4.23
C GLY A 15 11.21 3.53 5.30
N ALA A 16 12.31 2.80 5.07
CA ALA A 16 12.72 1.67 5.89
C ALA A 16 13.70 2.01 7.02
N GLY A 17 14.04 3.29 7.23
CA GLY A 17 14.94 3.73 8.30
C GLY A 17 14.33 3.69 9.71
N GLY A 18 13.04 3.34 9.85
CA GLY A 18 12.35 3.23 11.14
C GLY A 18 10.93 2.69 11.04
N GLY A 19 10.27 2.54 12.18
CA GLY A 19 8.86 2.16 12.28
C GLY A 19 8.51 0.88 11.49
N LEU A 20 7.40 0.92 10.75
CA LEU A 20 6.92 -0.20 9.95
C LEU A 20 7.94 -0.67 8.91
N GLY A 21 8.54 0.26 8.16
CA GLY A 21 9.51 -0.11 7.11
C GLY A 21 10.72 -0.85 7.66
N ARG A 22 11.29 -0.41 8.80
CA ARG A 22 12.36 -1.14 9.49
C ARG A 22 11.91 -2.54 9.91
N ALA A 23 10.71 -2.65 10.52
CA ALA A 23 10.18 -3.94 10.95
C ALA A 23 10.00 -4.91 9.75
N HIS A 24 9.52 -4.42 8.61
CA HIS A 24 9.41 -5.21 7.39
C HIS A 24 10.78 -5.64 6.84
N ALA A 25 11.76 -4.72 6.83
CA ALA A 25 13.11 -5.00 6.37
C ALA A 25 13.78 -6.12 7.20
N LEU A 26 13.70 -6.02 8.53
CA LEU A 26 14.21 -7.05 9.43
C LEU A 26 13.49 -8.39 9.23
N ALA A 27 12.14 -8.37 9.13
CA ALA A 27 11.34 -9.58 8.97
C ALA A 27 11.66 -10.35 7.68
N LEU A 28 11.89 -9.66 6.56
CA LEU A 28 12.27 -10.29 5.29
C LEU A 28 13.73 -10.74 5.29
N ALA A 29 14.64 -9.93 5.83
CA ALA A 29 16.06 -10.30 5.95
C ALA A 29 16.29 -11.52 6.83
N HIS A 30 15.59 -11.65 7.97
CA HIS A 30 15.61 -12.86 8.81
C HIS A 30 15.16 -14.14 8.09
N ARG A 31 14.38 -13.97 7.01
CA ARG A 31 13.90 -15.06 6.16
C ARG A 31 14.71 -15.28 4.88
N GLY A 32 15.90 -14.63 4.78
CA GLY A 32 16.86 -14.86 3.70
C GLY A 32 16.76 -13.89 2.52
N ALA A 33 15.90 -12.85 2.56
CA ALA A 33 15.89 -11.82 1.52
C ALA A 33 17.16 -10.96 1.56
N SER A 34 17.67 -10.57 0.36
CA SER A 34 18.57 -9.43 0.23
C SER A 34 17.73 -8.14 0.21
N VAL A 35 18.04 -7.17 1.07
CA VAL A 35 17.16 -6.01 1.30
C VAL A 35 17.83 -4.71 0.90
N LEU A 36 17.22 -3.95 -0.01
CA LEU A 36 17.55 -2.54 -0.21
C LEU A 36 16.71 -1.72 0.78
N VAL A 37 17.38 -1.10 1.74
CA VAL A 37 16.80 -0.24 2.76
C VAL A 37 16.81 1.19 2.24
N ASN A 38 15.70 1.66 1.67
CA ASN A 38 15.60 3.04 1.20
C ASN A 38 14.97 3.92 2.29
N ASP A 39 15.64 5.01 2.62
CA ASP A 39 15.11 6.06 3.50
C ASP A 39 15.88 7.37 3.28
N LEU A 40 15.15 8.46 3.04
CA LEU A 40 15.74 9.80 2.92
C LEU A 40 16.27 10.33 4.27
N GLY A 41 15.79 9.76 5.38
CA GLY A 41 16.16 10.18 6.73
C GLY A 41 15.54 11.50 7.18
N GLY A 42 14.44 11.91 6.57
CA GLY A 42 13.73 13.12 6.92
C GLY A 42 12.93 13.04 8.24
N ALA A 43 12.49 14.20 8.72
CA ALA A 43 11.54 14.30 9.81
C ALA A 43 10.14 13.83 9.37
N LEU A 44 9.19 13.71 10.33
CA LEU A 44 7.82 13.27 10.06
C LEU A 44 7.08 14.17 9.05
N ASP A 45 7.41 15.44 9.05
CA ASP A 45 6.83 16.42 8.13
C ASP A 45 7.50 16.45 6.74
N GLY A 46 8.48 15.57 6.49
CA GLY A 46 9.22 15.48 5.25
C GLY A 46 10.39 16.47 5.14
N SER A 47 10.70 17.26 6.18
CA SER A 47 11.84 18.16 6.18
C SER A 47 13.15 17.44 6.50
N GLY A 48 14.26 17.94 5.92
CA GLY A 48 15.60 17.42 6.16
C GLY A 48 15.88 16.06 5.51
N SER A 49 17.12 15.60 5.66
CA SER A 49 17.58 14.28 5.22
C SER A 49 18.75 13.80 6.09
N SER A 50 18.91 12.48 6.25
CA SER A 50 20.03 11.89 6.97
C SER A 50 20.29 10.46 6.51
N ALA A 51 21.44 10.21 5.93
CA ALA A 51 21.86 8.87 5.50
C ALA A 51 21.94 7.86 6.66
N SER A 52 22.00 8.32 7.91
CA SER A 52 22.17 7.46 9.09
C SER A 52 20.96 6.55 9.38
N ALA A 53 19.75 6.90 8.92
CA ALA A 53 18.56 6.10 9.23
C ALA A 53 18.57 4.75 8.49
N ALA A 54 18.74 4.76 7.16
CA ALA A 54 18.87 3.54 6.37
C ALA A 54 20.10 2.73 6.77
N GLN A 55 21.23 3.41 6.98
CA GLN A 55 22.49 2.77 7.34
C GLN A 55 22.40 1.96 8.65
N ARG A 56 21.74 2.50 9.70
CA ARG A 56 21.52 1.77 10.96
C ARG A 56 20.75 0.47 10.75
N VAL A 57 19.71 0.48 9.93
CA VAL A 57 18.92 -0.74 9.65
C VAL A 57 19.73 -1.76 8.85
N VAL A 58 20.57 -1.31 7.92
CA VAL A 58 21.51 -2.18 7.20
C VAL A 58 22.50 -2.84 8.19
N GLU A 59 23.07 -2.06 9.12
CA GLU A 59 23.97 -2.59 10.15
C GLU A 59 23.27 -3.62 11.05
N GLU A 60 22.02 -3.39 11.43
CA GLU A 60 21.23 -4.37 12.18
C GLU A 60 21.04 -5.68 11.39
N ILE A 61 20.72 -5.58 10.08
CA ILE A 61 20.55 -6.76 9.21
C ILE A 61 21.88 -7.53 9.09
N ILE A 62 22.98 -6.84 8.87
CA ILE A 62 24.30 -7.47 8.76
C ILE A 62 24.74 -8.13 10.09
N ALA A 63 24.39 -7.53 11.24
CA ALA A 63 24.75 -8.04 12.54
C ALA A 63 24.20 -9.45 12.85
N PHE A 64 23.06 -9.84 12.26
CA PHE A 64 22.55 -11.22 12.37
C PHE A 64 22.85 -12.09 11.15
N GLY A 65 23.75 -11.63 10.24
CA GLY A 65 24.17 -12.40 9.07
C GLY A 65 23.30 -12.25 7.84
N GLY A 66 22.36 -11.30 7.83
CA GLY A 66 21.54 -10.98 6.66
C GLY A 66 22.30 -10.13 5.62
N VAL A 67 21.68 -9.92 4.47
CA VAL A 67 22.24 -9.16 3.34
C VAL A 67 21.41 -7.90 3.11
N ALA A 68 22.04 -6.72 3.18
CA ALA A 68 21.35 -5.46 2.93
C ALA A 68 22.28 -4.39 2.36
N ALA A 69 21.71 -3.42 1.66
CA ALA A 69 22.37 -2.21 1.19
C ALA A 69 21.49 -0.97 1.47
N PRO A 70 22.09 0.19 1.80
CA PRO A 70 21.35 1.42 2.02
C PRO A 70 21.08 2.15 0.69
N ASN A 71 19.99 2.90 0.65
CA ASN A 71 19.71 3.86 -0.42
C ASN A 71 19.05 5.11 0.18
N HIS A 72 19.37 6.29 -0.35
CA HIS A 72 18.95 7.58 0.19
C HIS A 72 18.22 8.45 -0.84
N ASP A 73 17.88 7.89 -2.02
CA ASP A 73 17.15 8.62 -3.04
C ASP A 73 15.71 8.90 -2.61
N SER A 74 15.19 10.04 -3.05
CA SER A 74 13.82 10.45 -2.77
C SER A 74 12.83 9.69 -3.62
N VAL A 75 11.79 9.13 -3.02
CA VAL A 75 10.66 8.56 -3.76
C VAL A 75 9.83 9.62 -4.49
N ALA A 76 9.88 10.89 -4.05
CA ALA A 76 9.01 11.97 -4.52
C ALA A 76 9.32 12.47 -5.95
N THR A 77 10.34 11.94 -6.62
CA THR A 77 10.71 12.28 -8.00
C THR A 77 10.84 11.03 -8.87
N ALA A 78 10.59 11.16 -10.16
CA ALA A 78 10.73 10.04 -11.11
C ALA A 78 12.16 9.52 -11.18
N GLU A 79 13.13 10.45 -11.15
CA GLU A 79 14.57 10.13 -11.16
C GLU A 79 14.96 9.36 -9.90
N GLY A 80 14.48 9.81 -8.74
CA GLY A 80 14.74 9.12 -7.46
C GLY A 80 14.11 7.73 -7.41
N GLY A 81 12.87 7.58 -7.90
CA GLY A 81 12.22 6.27 -8.01
C GLY A 81 13.01 5.29 -8.89
N ALA A 82 13.52 5.76 -10.04
CA ALA A 82 14.37 4.97 -10.93
C ALA A 82 15.72 4.63 -10.28
N ALA A 83 16.35 5.58 -9.58
CA ALA A 83 17.62 5.38 -8.88
C ALA A 83 17.52 4.35 -7.75
N ILE A 84 16.39 4.34 -7.00
CA ILE A 84 16.13 3.31 -5.97
C ILE A 84 16.15 1.90 -6.58
N VAL A 85 15.43 1.71 -7.70
CA VAL A 85 15.37 0.41 -8.37
C VAL A 85 16.73 0.04 -8.96
N GLN A 86 17.43 0.99 -9.57
CA GLN A 86 18.78 0.76 -10.10
C GLN A 86 19.76 0.37 -9.01
N SER A 87 19.69 0.99 -7.82
CA SER A 87 20.55 0.62 -6.68
C SER A 87 20.34 -0.83 -6.24
N ALA A 88 19.12 -1.36 -6.30
CA ALA A 88 18.87 -2.78 -6.02
C ALA A 88 19.44 -3.71 -7.10
N LEU A 89 19.38 -3.31 -8.37
CA LEU A 89 20.00 -4.04 -9.45
C LEU A 89 21.52 -4.06 -9.33
N ASP A 90 22.13 -2.92 -9.03
CA ASP A 90 23.59 -2.81 -8.88
C ASP A 90 24.11 -3.62 -7.69
N ALA A 91 23.35 -3.65 -6.58
CA ALA A 91 23.75 -4.38 -5.39
C ALA A 91 23.47 -5.89 -5.45
N PHE A 92 22.37 -6.30 -6.08
CA PHE A 92 21.84 -7.66 -5.95
C PHE A 92 21.42 -8.31 -7.28
N GLY A 93 21.41 -7.58 -8.39
CA GLY A 93 21.16 -8.10 -9.74
C GLY A 93 19.71 -8.36 -10.12
N ARG A 94 18.73 -8.12 -9.22
CA ARG A 94 17.30 -8.37 -9.47
C ARG A 94 16.40 -7.57 -8.54
N VAL A 95 15.08 -7.58 -8.78
CA VAL A 95 14.05 -7.04 -7.87
C VAL A 95 12.84 -7.97 -7.87
N ASP A 96 12.54 -8.61 -6.75
CA ASP A 96 11.43 -9.55 -6.60
C ASP A 96 10.28 -8.98 -5.78
N VAL A 97 10.59 -8.16 -4.79
CA VAL A 97 9.63 -7.60 -3.84
C VAL A 97 9.81 -6.09 -3.76
N LEU A 98 8.70 -5.37 -3.81
CA LEU A 98 8.65 -3.93 -3.53
C LEU A 98 7.63 -3.65 -2.44
N ILE A 99 8.07 -3.00 -1.35
CA ILE A 99 7.18 -2.51 -0.29
C ILE A 99 7.19 -0.99 -0.33
N ASN A 100 6.12 -0.40 -0.87
CA ASN A 100 5.87 1.03 -0.86
C ASN A 100 5.35 1.45 0.52
N ASN A 101 6.27 1.88 1.38
CA ASN A 101 5.95 2.25 2.76
C ASN A 101 6.34 3.70 3.09
N ALA A 102 7.17 4.37 2.31
CA ALA A 102 7.57 5.76 2.54
C ALA A 102 6.37 6.69 2.74
N GLY A 103 6.47 7.62 3.69
CA GLY A 103 5.38 8.52 3.98
C GLY A 103 5.74 9.65 4.94
N ILE A 104 4.96 10.71 4.85
CA ILE A 104 5.02 11.91 5.69
C ILE A 104 3.63 12.33 6.15
N LEU A 105 3.51 13.19 7.15
CA LEU A 105 2.24 13.79 7.60
C LEU A 105 2.28 15.30 7.52
N ARG A 106 1.24 15.89 6.94
CA ARG A 106 0.96 17.33 6.88
C ARG A 106 -0.53 17.56 7.15
N ASP A 107 -0.96 17.15 8.36
CA ASP A 107 -2.36 17.16 8.75
C ASP A 107 -2.84 18.58 9.04
N ARG A 108 -3.98 18.95 8.48
CA ARG A 108 -4.64 20.23 8.68
C ARG A 108 -6.11 20.12 8.26
N ALA A 109 -7.00 20.84 8.94
CA ALA A 109 -8.38 20.97 8.46
C ALA A 109 -8.36 21.52 7.02
N PHE A 110 -9.15 20.94 6.11
CA PHE A 110 -9.06 21.19 4.67
C PHE A 110 -9.07 22.66 4.27
N HIS A 111 -9.95 23.48 4.88
CA HIS A 111 -10.05 24.91 4.62
C HIS A 111 -8.80 25.74 5.07
N LYS A 112 -7.85 25.12 5.78
CA LYS A 112 -6.60 25.72 6.24
C LYS A 112 -5.37 25.07 5.60
N MET A 113 -5.58 24.11 4.73
CA MET A 113 -4.50 23.39 4.03
C MET A 113 -4.03 24.23 2.85
N ASP A 114 -2.73 24.44 2.72
CA ASP A 114 -2.13 25.09 1.56
C ASP A 114 -1.68 24.09 0.49
N ALA A 115 -1.36 24.61 -0.71
CA ALA A 115 -0.93 23.78 -1.84
C ALA A 115 0.33 22.95 -1.52
N THR A 116 1.29 23.54 -0.79
CA THR A 116 2.53 22.85 -0.42
C THR A 116 2.27 21.61 0.45
N MET A 117 1.34 21.72 1.41
CA MET A 117 0.91 20.59 2.23
C MET A 117 0.25 19.48 1.39
N ILE A 118 -0.51 19.87 0.38
CA ILE A 118 -1.16 18.93 -0.54
C ILE A 118 -0.11 18.22 -1.40
N ASP A 119 0.71 19.00 -2.10
CA ASP A 119 1.68 18.49 -3.07
C ASP A 119 2.70 17.55 -2.41
N GLN A 120 3.30 17.95 -1.29
CA GLN A 120 4.31 17.14 -0.62
C GLN A 120 3.77 15.78 -0.18
N VAL A 121 2.54 15.70 0.33
CA VAL A 121 1.93 14.44 0.74
C VAL A 121 1.61 13.57 -0.47
N LEU A 122 1.05 14.14 -1.54
CA LEU A 122 0.78 13.42 -2.78
C LEU A 122 2.08 12.94 -3.45
N ASP A 123 3.11 13.79 -3.48
CA ASP A 123 4.41 13.47 -4.08
C ASP A 123 5.07 12.28 -3.41
N VAL A 124 5.09 12.23 -2.07
CA VAL A 124 5.73 11.13 -1.35
C VAL A 124 4.87 9.86 -1.39
N HIS A 125 3.57 9.95 -1.04
CA HIS A 125 2.75 8.75 -0.84
C HIS A 125 2.24 8.14 -2.14
N LEU A 126 1.72 8.96 -3.06
CA LEU A 126 1.08 8.46 -4.29
C LEU A 126 2.03 8.45 -5.46
N LYS A 127 2.62 9.61 -5.81
CA LYS A 127 3.58 9.67 -6.91
C LYS A 127 4.83 8.86 -6.60
N GLY A 128 5.29 8.86 -5.33
CA GLY A 128 6.43 8.06 -4.91
C GLY A 128 6.22 6.56 -5.13
N ALA A 129 5.06 6.05 -4.75
CA ALA A 129 4.73 4.66 -5.04
C ALA A 129 4.66 4.37 -6.55
N LEU A 130 4.11 5.29 -7.36
CA LEU A 130 4.10 5.16 -8.82
C LEU A 130 5.52 5.17 -9.41
N TYR A 131 6.37 6.12 -8.98
CA TYR A 131 7.72 6.30 -9.51
C TYR A 131 8.66 5.13 -9.18
N VAL A 132 8.50 4.51 -8.01
CA VAL A 132 9.29 3.32 -7.66
C VAL A 132 8.67 2.05 -8.28
N SER A 133 7.34 1.94 -8.29
CA SER A 133 6.68 0.74 -8.83
C SER A 133 6.89 0.59 -10.33
N GLN A 134 6.87 1.65 -11.11
CA GLN A 134 6.92 1.58 -12.57
C GLN A 134 8.22 0.93 -13.09
N PRO A 135 9.42 1.33 -12.70
CA PRO A 135 10.64 0.63 -13.11
C PRO A 135 10.75 -0.77 -12.49
N ALA A 136 10.35 -0.97 -11.22
CA ALA A 136 10.33 -2.29 -10.59
C ALA A 136 9.37 -3.25 -11.32
N PHE A 137 8.18 -2.80 -11.69
CA PHE A 137 7.19 -3.61 -12.40
C PHE A 137 7.68 -4.07 -13.78
N ARG A 138 8.42 -3.21 -14.50
CA ARG A 138 9.07 -3.60 -15.79
C ARG A 138 10.01 -4.77 -15.59
N LEU A 139 10.90 -4.69 -14.59
CA LEU A 139 11.84 -5.78 -14.28
C LEU A 139 11.11 -7.05 -13.84
N MET A 140 10.11 -6.93 -12.99
CA MET A 140 9.29 -8.05 -12.53
C MET A 140 8.58 -8.74 -13.71
N ARG A 141 8.11 -7.98 -14.71
CA ARG A 141 7.53 -8.55 -15.93
C ARG A 141 8.56 -9.36 -16.74
N GLU A 142 9.77 -8.84 -16.90
CA GLU A 142 10.86 -9.54 -17.60
C GLU A 142 11.30 -10.79 -16.84
N GLN A 143 11.27 -10.76 -15.52
CA GLN A 143 11.60 -11.88 -14.64
C GLN A 143 10.50 -12.95 -14.54
N GLY A 144 9.25 -12.62 -14.91
CA GLY A 144 8.08 -13.49 -14.72
C GLY A 144 7.69 -13.69 -13.25
N TYR A 145 8.11 -12.79 -12.37
CA TYR A 145 7.82 -12.83 -10.93
C TYR A 145 7.89 -11.45 -10.31
N GLY A 146 6.93 -11.14 -9.45
CA GLY A 146 6.95 -9.91 -8.64
C GLY A 146 5.94 -9.93 -7.51
N ARG A 147 6.26 -9.23 -6.42
CA ARG A 147 5.38 -8.97 -5.28
C ARG A 147 5.45 -7.50 -4.92
N ILE A 148 4.31 -6.81 -4.95
CA ILE A 148 4.23 -5.42 -4.55
C ILE A 148 3.24 -5.30 -3.39
N VAL A 149 3.67 -4.66 -2.30
CA VAL A 149 2.82 -4.34 -1.15
C VAL A 149 2.77 -2.83 -0.97
N ASN A 150 1.59 -2.25 -1.14
CA ASN A 150 1.36 -0.83 -0.94
C ASN A 150 0.84 -0.56 0.48
N THR A 151 1.39 0.45 1.15
CA THR A 151 0.91 0.87 2.46
C THR A 151 -0.17 1.93 2.32
N SER A 152 -1.44 1.51 2.27
CA SER A 152 -2.62 2.36 2.33
C SER A 152 -2.92 2.79 3.79
N SER A 153 -4.13 3.19 4.10
CA SER A 153 -4.55 3.60 5.45
C SER A 153 -6.07 3.55 5.59
N ALA A 154 -6.55 3.33 6.80
CA ALA A 154 -7.95 3.55 7.17
C ALA A 154 -8.44 4.95 6.80
N SER A 155 -7.58 5.98 6.91
CA SER A 155 -7.90 7.36 6.51
C SER A 155 -8.23 7.50 5.02
N GLY A 156 -7.58 6.71 4.15
CA GLY A 156 -7.88 6.69 2.72
C GLY A 156 -9.12 5.89 2.35
N LEU A 157 -9.54 4.96 3.21
CA LEU A 157 -10.63 4.03 2.93
C LEU A 157 -11.93 4.44 3.62
N PHE A 158 -11.84 5.08 4.79
CA PHE A 158 -13.00 5.44 5.63
C PHE A 158 -13.07 6.94 5.95
N GLY A 159 -12.01 7.68 5.61
CA GLY A 159 -11.88 9.09 5.94
C GLY A 159 -11.32 9.33 7.35
N ASN A 160 -10.65 10.48 7.52
CA ASN A 160 -10.24 11.00 8.82
C ASN A 160 -10.17 12.52 8.77
N PHE A 161 -10.67 13.18 9.81
CA PHE A 161 -10.68 14.66 9.88
C PHE A 161 -9.26 15.22 9.83
N GLY A 162 -9.06 16.27 9.01
CA GLY A 162 -7.76 16.95 8.90
C GLY A 162 -6.75 16.27 7.98
N GLN A 163 -7.11 15.19 7.29
CA GLN A 163 -6.22 14.38 6.44
C GLN A 163 -6.69 14.30 4.98
N ALA A 164 -7.22 15.38 4.41
CA ALA A 164 -7.72 15.36 3.05
C ALA A 164 -6.63 15.01 2.01
N ASN A 165 -5.41 15.55 2.14
CA ASN A 165 -4.24 15.24 1.32
C ASN A 165 -3.80 13.77 1.50
N TYR A 166 -3.62 13.35 2.75
CA TYR A 166 -3.19 12.00 3.11
C TYR A 166 -4.25 10.96 2.72
N GLY A 167 -5.53 11.22 3.04
CA GLY A 167 -6.64 10.34 2.67
C GLY A 167 -6.74 10.15 1.17
N ALA A 168 -6.64 11.23 0.37
CA ALA A 168 -6.63 11.15 -1.08
C ALA A 168 -5.46 10.30 -1.61
N ALA A 169 -4.24 10.52 -1.10
CA ALA A 169 -3.07 9.74 -1.49
C ALA A 169 -3.23 8.25 -1.17
N LYS A 170 -3.72 7.92 0.04
CA LYS A 170 -3.90 6.53 0.49
C LYS A 170 -5.08 5.82 -0.20
N ALA A 171 -6.13 6.54 -0.58
CA ALA A 171 -7.19 6.03 -1.47
C ALA A 171 -6.64 5.76 -2.89
N GLY A 172 -5.79 6.65 -3.41
CA GLY A 172 -5.10 6.45 -4.69
C GLY A 172 -4.26 5.17 -4.73
N LEU A 173 -3.60 4.82 -3.62
CA LEU A 173 -2.86 3.55 -3.50
C LEU A 173 -3.76 2.31 -3.56
N ALA A 174 -5.00 2.40 -3.06
CA ALA A 174 -5.96 1.32 -3.20
C ALA A 174 -6.36 1.09 -4.67
N GLY A 175 -6.57 2.16 -5.43
CA GLY A 175 -6.80 2.11 -6.88
C GLY A 175 -5.59 1.55 -7.63
N LEU A 176 -4.39 2.09 -7.36
CA LEU A 176 -3.13 1.61 -7.95
C LEU A 176 -2.93 0.10 -7.71
N THR A 177 -3.21 -0.38 -6.50
CA THR A 177 -3.09 -1.80 -6.14
C THR A 177 -3.95 -2.68 -7.04
N ARG A 178 -5.22 -2.30 -7.27
CA ARG A 178 -6.14 -3.07 -8.10
C ARG A 178 -5.72 -3.08 -9.57
N VAL A 179 -5.33 -1.92 -10.12
CA VAL A 179 -4.91 -1.83 -11.53
C VAL A 179 -3.64 -2.64 -11.77
N LEU A 180 -2.60 -2.46 -10.95
CA LEU A 180 -1.34 -3.22 -11.12
C LEU A 180 -1.54 -4.73 -10.87
N ALA A 181 -2.48 -5.11 -10.01
CA ALA A 181 -2.83 -6.52 -9.80
C ALA A 181 -3.40 -7.16 -11.08
N LEU A 182 -4.26 -6.45 -11.81
CA LEU A 182 -4.81 -6.92 -13.09
C LEU A 182 -3.73 -6.99 -14.18
N GLU A 183 -2.92 -5.93 -14.31
CA GLU A 183 -1.84 -5.86 -15.32
C GLU A 183 -0.72 -6.90 -15.07
N GLY A 184 -0.55 -7.33 -13.82
CA GLY A 184 0.49 -8.27 -13.41
C GLY A 184 0.16 -9.75 -13.55
N ILE A 185 -1.12 -10.13 -13.75
CA ILE A 185 -1.59 -11.53 -13.69
C ILE A 185 -0.79 -12.43 -14.63
N GLU A 186 -0.68 -12.06 -15.90
CA GLU A 186 0.00 -12.87 -16.91
C GLU A 186 1.53 -12.92 -16.75
N HIS A 187 2.08 -12.10 -15.85
CA HIS A 187 3.50 -11.98 -15.61
C HIS A 187 3.94 -12.51 -14.23
N GLY A 188 3.06 -13.24 -13.53
CA GLY A 188 3.37 -13.78 -12.21
C GLY A 188 3.54 -12.72 -11.11
N ILE A 189 3.06 -11.48 -11.37
CA ILE A 189 3.15 -10.36 -10.42
C ILE A 189 1.86 -10.30 -9.60
N LYS A 190 2.00 -10.22 -8.28
CA LYS A 190 0.88 -9.99 -7.36
C LYS A 190 1.07 -8.68 -6.63
N VAL A 191 -0.01 -7.89 -6.56
CA VAL A 191 -0.01 -6.57 -5.93
C VAL A 191 -1.12 -6.52 -4.90
N ASN A 192 -0.78 -6.24 -3.65
CA ASN A 192 -1.74 -6.12 -2.55
C ASN A 192 -1.45 -4.86 -1.73
N ALA A 193 -2.36 -4.48 -0.86
CA ALA A 193 -2.17 -3.35 0.04
C ALA A 193 -2.49 -3.73 1.49
N ILE A 194 -1.86 -3.00 2.40
CA ILE A 194 -2.17 -3.01 3.82
C ILE A 194 -2.69 -1.64 4.26
N ALA A 195 -3.58 -1.62 5.25
CA ALA A 195 -4.01 -0.45 6.00
C ALA A 195 -3.66 -0.70 7.48
N PRO A 196 -2.40 -0.43 7.89
CA PRO A 196 -1.90 -0.81 9.19
C PRO A 196 -2.29 0.20 10.28
N ILE A 197 -2.45 -0.31 11.51
CA ILE A 197 -2.41 0.47 12.75
C ILE A 197 -1.26 -0.06 13.59
N ALA A 198 -0.25 0.75 13.83
CA ALA A 198 0.91 0.39 14.64
C ALA A 198 1.45 1.62 15.39
N LEU A 199 2.07 1.39 16.54
CA LEU A 199 2.75 2.43 17.29
C LEU A 199 4.04 2.81 16.57
N THR A 200 4.04 3.98 15.97
CA THR A 200 5.16 4.58 15.26
C THR A 200 5.29 6.04 15.64
N ARG A 201 6.31 6.73 15.18
CA ARG A 201 6.41 8.20 15.32
C ARG A 201 5.16 8.93 14.80
N MET A 202 4.48 8.38 13.79
CA MET A 202 3.26 8.98 13.20
C MET A 202 2.02 8.83 14.09
N THR A 203 1.98 7.84 14.96
CA THR A 203 0.81 7.48 15.77
C THR A 203 1.06 7.68 17.27
N GLU A 204 2.25 8.14 17.64
CA GLU A 204 2.60 8.44 19.02
C GLU A 204 1.62 9.47 19.61
N GLY A 205 1.05 9.16 20.78
CA GLY A 205 0.05 9.99 21.44
C GLY A 205 -1.38 9.90 20.90
N ILE A 206 -1.65 9.14 19.82
CA ILE A 206 -2.98 9.02 19.20
C ILE A 206 -3.69 7.72 19.59
N LEU A 207 -2.93 6.65 19.85
CA LEU A 207 -3.49 5.29 19.99
C LEU A 207 -4.03 4.97 21.38
N GLY A 208 -3.82 5.82 22.39
CA GLY A 208 -4.32 5.60 23.76
C GLY A 208 -4.00 4.19 24.26
N ASP A 209 -5.01 3.49 24.79
CA ASP A 209 -4.89 2.14 25.36
C ASP A 209 -4.54 1.05 24.32
N LEU A 210 -4.62 1.32 23.03
CA LEU A 210 -4.20 0.38 21.99
C LEU A 210 -2.69 0.33 21.80
N ALA A 211 -1.97 1.40 22.16
CA ALA A 211 -0.53 1.56 21.89
C ALA A 211 0.33 0.35 22.31
N PRO A 212 0.17 -0.25 23.50
CA PRO A 212 1.00 -1.38 23.93
C PRO A 212 0.80 -2.66 23.09
N ASN A 213 -0.33 -2.76 22.36
CA ASN A 213 -0.73 -3.99 21.66
C ASN A 213 -0.48 -3.95 20.15
N VAL A 214 0.01 -2.84 19.62
CA VAL A 214 0.12 -2.61 18.17
C VAL A 214 1.54 -2.21 17.76
N SER A 215 2.51 -3.05 18.05
CA SER A 215 3.90 -2.83 17.60
C SER A 215 4.02 -2.90 16.07
N PRO A 216 5.02 -2.21 15.46
CA PRO A 216 5.31 -2.33 14.02
C PRO A 216 5.58 -3.77 13.59
N GLU A 217 6.22 -4.56 14.45
CA GLU A 217 6.56 -5.96 14.20
C GLU A 217 5.30 -6.83 14.04
N SER A 218 4.18 -6.48 14.68
CA SER A 218 2.90 -7.20 14.57
C SER A 218 2.24 -7.10 13.19
N VAL A 219 2.68 -6.14 12.35
CA VAL A 219 2.21 -5.95 10.97
C VAL A 219 3.03 -6.77 9.98
N SER A 220 4.32 -6.96 10.25
CA SER A 220 5.27 -7.58 9.33
C SER A 220 4.95 -9.03 8.92
N PRO A 221 4.31 -9.88 9.73
CA PRO A 221 3.89 -11.23 9.29
C PRO A 221 2.95 -11.22 8.09
N LEU A 222 1.99 -10.30 8.04
CA LEU A 222 1.11 -10.15 6.88
C LEU A 222 1.90 -9.68 5.65
N VAL A 223 2.79 -8.68 5.81
CA VAL A 223 3.62 -8.18 4.72
C VAL A 223 4.53 -9.29 4.17
N ALA A 224 5.15 -10.08 5.03
CA ALA A 224 5.97 -11.23 4.62
C ALA A 224 5.14 -12.25 3.83
N TYR A 225 3.93 -12.58 4.27
CA TYR A 225 3.03 -13.45 3.49
C TYR A 225 2.69 -12.86 2.13
N LEU A 226 2.30 -11.59 2.06
CA LEU A 226 1.94 -10.92 0.79
C LEU A 226 3.14 -10.81 -0.17
N ALA A 227 4.35 -10.76 0.36
CA ALA A 227 5.60 -10.71 -0.39
C ALA A 227 6.14 -12.11 -0.79
N SER A 228 5.61 -13.19 -0.22
CA SER A 228 6.10 -14.55 -0.43
C SER A 228 5.66 -15.16 -1.75
N GLU A 229 6.28 -16.26 -2.13
CA GLU A 229 5.90 -17.09 -3.28
C GLU A 229 4.52 -17.74 -3.05
N GLU A 230 4.22 -18.14 -1.81
CA GLU A 230 2.97 -18.77 -1.39
C GLU A 230 1.79 -17.80 -1.30
N CYS A 231 2.00 -16.50 -1.52
CA CYS A 231 0.91 -15.53 -1.56
C CYS A 231 -0.15 -15.96 -2.57
N ALA A 232 -1.34 -16.35 -2.11
CA ALA A 232 -2.43 -16.80 -2.96
C ALA A 232 -3.37 -15.67 -3.43
N VAL A 233 -3.20 -14.45 -2.88
CA VAL A 233 -4.12 -13.33 -3.09
C VAL A 233 -3.53 -12.26 -3.99
N ASN A 234 -4.39 -11.55 -4.73
CA ASN A 234 -4.02 -10.46 -5.62
C ASN A 234 -5.10 -9.38 -5.62
N GLY A 235 -4.71 -8.10 -5.65
CA GLY A 235 -5.62 -6.96 -5.67
C GLY A 235 -6.32 -6.66 -4.34
N ASN A 236 -5.97 -7.34 -3.26
CA ASN A 236 -6.63 -7.22 -1.97
C ASN A 236 -6.01 -6.13 -1.08
N ILE A 237 -6.86 -5.59 -0.20
CA ILE A 237 -6.48 -4.62 0.83
C ILE A 237 -6.78 -5.23 2.19
N TYR A 238 -5.83 -5.17 3.12
CA TYR A 238 -5.99 -5.73 4.45
C TYR A 238 -5.77 -4.69 5.54
N SER A 239 -6.74 -4.57 6.46
CA SER A 239 -6.54 -3.92 7.76
C SER A 239 -5.74 -4.85 8.65
N VAL A 240 -4.70 -4.33 9.31
CA VAL A 240 -3.85 -5.10 10.21
C VAL A 240 -3.43 -4.30 11.43
N ALA A 241 -3.61 -4.86 12.62
CA ALA A 241 -3.24 -4.25 13.90
C ALA A 241 -3.12 -5.32 14.99
N GLY A 242 -2.00 -5.39 15.72
CA GLY A 242 -1.85 -6.24 16.91
C GLY A 242 -2.21 -7.72 16.67
N GLY A 243 -1.90 -8.25 15.49
CA GLY A 243 -2.25 -9.63 15.10
C GLY A 243 -3.67 -9.79 14.51
N ARG A 244 -4.56 -8.80 14.60
CA ARG A 244 -5.84 -8.83 13.88
C ARG A 244 -5.61 -8.49 12.42
N ILE A 245 -6.12 -9.33 11.52
CA ILE A 245 -6.09 -9.12 10.07
C ILE A 245 -7.51 -9.24 9.54
N ALA A 246 -7.96 -8.29 8.72
CA ALA A 246 -9.26 -8.32 8.04
C ALA A 246 -9.13 -7.77 6.63
N ARG A 247 -9.82 -8.39 5.68
CA ARG A 247 -9.92 -7.87 4.31
C ARG A 247 -10.85 -6.65 4.28
N ILE A 248 -10.44 -5.63 3.55
CA ILE A 248 -11.27 -4.48 3.17
C ILE A 248 -11.56 -4.61 1.68
N PHE A 249 -12.82 -4.48 1.32
CA PHE A 249 -13.26 -4.58 -0.07
C PHE A 249 -14.26 -3.46 -0.39
N VAL A 250 -14.40 -3.14 -1.66
CA VAL A 250 -15.43 -2.25 -2.18
C VAL A 250 -16.56 -3.12 -2.69
N ALA A 251 -17.77 -2.79 -2.30
CA ALA A 251 -18.97 -3.47 -2.75
C ALA A 251 -20.03 -2.46 -3.18
N GLU A 252 -20.90 -2.88 -4.07
CA GLU A 252 -22.06 -2.12 -4.50
C GLU A 252 -23.33 -2.70 -3.88
N THR A 253 -24.30 -1.83 -3.59
CA THR A 253 -25.66 -2.24 -3.29
C THR A 253 -26.31 -2.82 -4.55
N TYR A 254 -27.43 -3.53 -4.40
CA TYR A 254 -28.15 -4.04 -5.56
C TYR A 254 -28.70 -2.92 -6.45
N GLY A 255 -28.97 -1.76 -5.87
CA GLY A 255 -29.50 -0.60 -6.54
C GLY A 255 -30.94 -0.78 -7.04
N VAL A 256 -31.35 0.11 -7.92
CA VAL A 256 -32.68 0.10 -8.59
C VAL A 256 -32.51 0.54 -10.05
N VAL A 257 -33.40 0.07 -10.92
CA VAL A 257 -33.55 0.61 -12.27
C VAL A 257 -34.76 1.55 -12.26
N LEU A 258 -34.52 2.84 -12.52
CA LEU A 258 -35.57 3.84 -12.50
C LEU A 258 -36.48 3.70 -13.74
N SER A 259 -37.80 3.83 -13.55
CA SER A 259 -38.79 3.89 -14.66
C SER A 259 -38.69 5.20 -15.45
N GLU A 260 -38.28 6.29 -14.78
CA GLU A 260 -38.01 7.60 -15.35
C GLU A 260 -36.67 8.12 -14.84
N ASN A 261 -35.80 8.58 -15.75
CA ASN A 261 -34.50 9.14 -15.40
C ASN A 261 -34.62 10.63 -15.02
N THR A 262 -35.25 10.90 -13.88
CA THR A 262 -35.45 12.26 -13.34
C THR A 262 -34.82 12.39 -11.95
N PRO A 263 -34.37 13.60 -11.54
CA PRO A 263 -33.88 13.84 -10.17
C PRO A 263 -34.94 13.51 -9.10
N GLU A 264 -36.23 13.71 -9.41
CA GLU A 264 -37.36 13.43 -8.52
C GLU A 264 -37.52 11.92 -8.29
N ALA A 265 -37.33 11.11 -9.33
CA ALA A 265 -37.36 9.66 -9.22
C ALA A 265 -36.19 9.16 -8.35
N VAL A 266 -34.97 9.70 -8.51
CA VAL A 266 -33.83 9.40 -7.64
C VAL A 266 -34.14 9.76 -6.19
N ALA A 267 -34.64 10.98 -5.94
CA ALA A 267 -35.00 11.44 -4.59
C ALA A 267 -36.05 10.55 -3.91
N THR A 268 -37.02 10.03 -4.67
CA THR A 268 -38.04 9.13 -4.16
C THR A 268 -37.49 7.75 -3.82
N GLN A 269 -36.47 7.27 -4.56
CA GLN A 269 -35.94 5.91 -4.41
C GLN A 269 -34.58 5.83 -3.67
N ILE A 270 -34.05 6.94 -3.20
CA ILE A 270 -32.70 7.00 -2.57
C ILE A 270 -32.54 6.00 -1.42
N SER A 271 -33.57 5.82 -0.59
CA SER A 271 -33.51 4.86 0.53
C SER A 271 -33.43 3.40 0.06
N GLN A 272 -33.98 3.08 -1.12
CA GLN A 272 -33.86 1.74 -1.70
C GLN A 272 -32.54 1.56 -2.41
N ILE A 273 -32.02 2.60 -3.07
CA ILE A 273 -30.68 2.62 -3.67
C ILE A 273 -29.61 2.34 -2.61
N ASP A 274 -29.72 2.95 -1.43
CA ASP A 274 -28.76 2.86 -0.33
C ASP A 274 -28.98 1.61 0.55
N GLN A 275 -29.98 0.79 0.28
CA GLN A 275 -30.31 -0.34 1.12
C GLN A 275 -29.18 -1.38 1.14
N LEU A 276 -28.61 -1.61 2.32
CA LEU A 276 -27.62 -2.65 2.56
C LEU A 276 -28.32 -3.99 2.81
N ASP A 277 -28.27 -4.86 1.82
CA ASP A 277 -28.65 -6.26 1.95
C ASP A 277 -27.41 -7.12 1.69
N SER A 278 -26.88 -7.75 2.74
CA SER A 278 -25.67 -8.54 2.65
C SER A 278 -25.77 -9.74 1.70
N THR A 279 -26.99 -10.18 1.36
CA THR A 279 -27.24 -11.26 0.40
C THR A 279 -27.23 -10.80 -1.05
N ARG A 280 -27.27 -9.49 -1.28
CA ARG A 280 -27.39 -8.85 -2.60
C ARG A 280 -26.29 -7.83 -2.89
N LEU A 281 -25.21 -7.81 -2.08
CA LEU A 281 -24.05 -6.98 -2.36
C LEU A 281 -23.23 -7.59 -3.49
N HIS A 282 -22.78 -6.75 -4.40
CA HIS A 282 -21.84 -7.09 -5.45
C HIS A 282 -20.43 -6.60 -5.05
N GLU A 283 -19.42 -7.42 -5.27
CA GLU A 283 -18.00 -7.04 -5.17
C GLU A 283 -17.40 -7.10 -6.58
N PRO A 284 -17.47 -6.03 -7.38
CA PRO A 284 -16.90 -6.03 -8.71
C PRO A 284 -15.38 -6.24 -8.66
N SER A 285 -14.88 -7.21 -9.42
CA SER A 285 -13.45 -7.53 -9.48
C SER A 285 -12.71 -6.76 -10.58
N SER A 286 -13.44 -6.21 -11.55
CA SER A 286 -12.94 -5.41 -12.67
C SER A 286 -14.07 -4.59 -13.29
N LEU A 287 -13.72 -3.65 -14.18
CA LEU A 287 -14.70 -2.87 -14.97
C LEU A 287 -15.59 -3.77 -15.82
N ASP A 288 -15.04 -4.82 -16.44
CA ASP A 288 -15.83 -5.77 -17.25
C ASP A 288 -16.84 -6.54 -16.40
N ASN A 289 -16.49 -6.86 -15.16
CA ASN A 289 -17.40 -7.51 -14.23
C ASN A 289 -18.52 -6.56 -13.80
N GLU A 290 -18.22 -5.30 -13.49
CA GLU A 290 -19.22 -4.27 -13.17
C GLU A 290 -20.19 -4.04 -14.33
N THR A 291 -19.68 -3.87 -15.56
CA THR A 291 -20.55 -3.68 -16.74
C THR A 291 -21.47 -4.87 -16.99
N THR A 292 -21.02 -6.08 -16.68
CA THR A 292 -21.85 -7.29 -16.75
C THR A 292 -22.99 -7.26 -15.72
N ILE A 293 -22.71 -6.82 -14.49
CA ILE A 293 -23.71 -6.64 -13.43
C ILE A 293 -24.77 -5.63 -13.86
N ILE A 294 -24.33 -4.47 -14.37
CA ILE A 294 -25.22 -3.41 -14.87
C ILE A 294 -26.11 -3.93 -16.02
N ALA A 295 -25.52 -4.57 -17.02
CA ALA A 295 -26.26 -5.10 -18.16
C ALA A 295 -27.34 -6.11 -17.73
N LYS A 296 -27.04 -6.96 -16.77
CA LYS A 296 -27.98 -7.91 -16.19
C LYS A 296 -29.13 -7.19 -15.49
N ALA A 297 -28.85 -6.21 -14.63
CA ALA A 297 -29.89 -5.44 -13.93
C ALA A 297 -30.84 -4.74 -14.91
N LEU A 298 -30.31 -4.12 -15.97
CA LEU A 298 -31.10 -3.48 -17.01
C LEU A 298 -31.99 -4.46 -17.77
N SER A 299 -31.51 -5.67 -18.06
CA SER A 299 -32.30 -6.70 -18.75
C SER A 299 -33.41 -7.30 -17.90
N GLU A 300 -33.26 -7.37 -16.59
CA GLU A 300 -34.27 -7.86 -15.65
C GLU A 300 -35.39 -6.84 -15.39
N ALA A 301 -35.15 -5.55 -15.66
CA ALA A 301 -36.11 -4.47 -15.49
C ALA A 301 -36.93 -4.18 -16.78
N SER A 302 -36.56 -4.77 -17.92
CA SER A 302 -37.24 -4.65 -19.22
C SER A 302 -38.33 -5.70 -19.37
#